data_a7dd65292f5f48946225bf399e4b723b
#
_entry.id   a7dd65292f5f48946225bf399e4b723b
#
_cell.length_a   1.000
_cell.length_b   1.000
_cell.length_c   1.000
_cell.angle_alpha   90.00
_cell.angle_beta   90.00
_cell.angle_gamma   90.00
#
_symmetry.space_group_name_H-M   'P 1'
#
loop_
_entity.id
_entity.type
_entity.pdbx_description
1 polymer ?
#
loop_
_entity_poly.entity_id
_entity_poly.type
_entity_poly.pdbx_seq_one_letter_code
_entity_poly.pdbx_strand_id
1 'polypeptide(L)'
;LRGLREKYADKLHIRIGLEAEYFPAYLGWLREETERLGIEYLILGCHYDTTDEQDAKASRFGGSTSTAHGRRYAEQVVEALETGLYRYLAHPDLFLNRMTAFDADAEKACRDICAAAARLDIPLEYNMAGLTLQDRPDGSLGYTRDEFWRIAAEYPVKAIVGCDAHAPSELDVVPAIEEKKAFLHSLGIPVLDTLPGLE
;
A
#
# COMPACT_ATOMS: atom_id res chain seq x y z
N LEU A 1 19.07 10.74 5.00
CA LEU A 1 18.57 9.78 5.99
C LEU A 1 19.68 9.11 6.79
N ARG A 2 20.78 8.60 6.15
CA ARG A 2 21.89 7.93 6.88
C ARG A 2 22.48 8.79 7.99
N GLY A 3 22.79 10.07 7.72
CA GLY A 3 23.29 10.98 8.76
C GLY A 3 22.28 11.23 9.89
N LEU A 4 20.98 11.16 9.63
CA LEU A 4 19.96 11.22 10.67
C LEU A 4 19.94 9.94 11.51
N ARG A 5 20.07 8.76 10.88
CA ARG A 5 20.17 7.49 11.58
C ARG A 5 21.35 7.48 12.55
N GLU A 6 22.52 7.93 12.10
CA GLU A 6 23.72 8.04 12.95
C GLU A 6 23.50 9.03 14.10
N LYS A 7 22.97 10.22 13.78
CA LYS A 7 22.75 11.30 14.75
C LYS A 7 21.78 10.90 15.89
N TYR A 8 20.80 10.06 15.60
CA TYR A 8 19.75 9.69 16.54
C TYR A 8 19.81 8.22 16.97
N ALA A 9 20.94 7.53 16.73
CA ALA A 9 21.10 6.10 17.02
C ALA A 9 20.89 5.71 18.48
N ASP A 10 21.09 6.66 19.42
CA ASP A 10 20.84 6.50 20.86
C ASP A 10 19.36 6.64 21.25
N LYS A 11 18.50 7.13 20.36
CA LYS A 11 17.09 7.47 20.60
C LYS A 11 16.11 6.75 19.70
N LEU A 12 16.52 6.47 18.46
CA LEU A 12 15.64 5.95 17.42
C LEU A 12 16.34 4.85 16.63
N HIS A 13 15.62 3.76 16.41
CA HIS A 13 16.02 2.74 15.46
C HIS A 13 15.44 3.09 14.07
N ILE A 14 16.25 3.70 13.21
CA ILE A 14 15.80 4.16 11.89
C ILE A 14 16.15 3.12 10.83
N ARG A 15 15.13 2.56 10.17
CA ARG A 15 15.24 1.74 8.96
C ARG A 15 15.03 2.60 7.73
N ILE A 16 15.75 2.32 6.65
CA ILE A 16 15.66 3.08 5.39
C ILE A 16 14.99 2.20 4.36
N GLY A 17 13.71 2.47 4.11
CA GLY A 17 12.92 1.84 3.06
C GLY A 17 12.69 2.78 1.88
N LEU A 18 12.18 2.22 0.80
CA LEU A 18 11.74 2.96 -0.39
C LEU A 18 10.39 2.40 -0.85
N GLU A 19 9.41 3.27 -1.00
CA GLU A 19 8.21 2.95 -1.76
C GLU A 19 8.54 3.04 -3.26
N ALA A 20 8.24 1.98 -3.99
CA ALA A 20 8.61 1.85 -5.38
C ALA A 20 7.48 1.24 -6.20
N GLU A 21 7.33 1.76 -7.42
CA GLU A 21 6.42 1.23 -8.44
C GLU A 21 6.86 -0.16 -8.93
N TYR A 22 5.91 -0.90 -9.49
CA TYR A 22 6.18 -2.10 -10.23
C TYR A 22 6.12 -1.85 -11.73
N PHE A 23 7.27 -1.82 -12.37
CA PHE A 23 7.40 -1.81 -13.83
C PHE A 23 8.34 -2.94 -14.25
N PRO A 24 7.85 -4.00 -14.90
CA PRO A 24 8.65 -5.17 -15.25
C PRO A 24 9.96 -4.84 -15.98
N ALA A 25 9.93 -3.86 -16.87
CA ALA A 25 11.11 -3.43 -17.64
C ALA A 25 12.24 -2.83 -16.77
N TYR A 26 11.93 -2.35 -15.56
CA TYR A 26 12.88 -1.67 -14.67
C TYR A 26 13.25 -2.48 -13.43
N LEU A 27 12.77 -3.71 -13.27
CA LEU A 27 13.04 -4.51 -12.06
C LEU A 27 14.54 -4.78 -11.84
N GLY A 28 15.29 -5.01 -12.93
CA GLY A 28 16.75 -5.17 -12.83
C GLY A 28 17.41 -3.92 -12.27
N TRP A 29 17.09 -2.75 -12.85
CA TRP A 29 17.58 -1.47 -12.37
C TRP A 29 17.15 -1.18 -10.93
N LEU A 30 15.91 -1.46 -10.56
CA LEU A 30 15.43 -1.24 -9.19
C LEU A 30 16.23 -2.06 -8.17
N ARG A 31 16.55 -3.33 -8.48
CA ARG A 31 17.39 -4.18 -7.62
C ARG A 31 18.79 -3.61 -7.45
N GLU A 32 19.45 -3.25 -8.55
CA GLU A 32 20.79 -2.66 -8.54
C GLU A 32 20.84 -1.37 -7.74
N GLU A 33 19.87 -0.47 -7.93
CA GLU A 33 19.80 0.80 -7.21
C GLU A 33 19.48 0.62 -5.73
N THR A 34 18.63 -0.35 -5.38
CA THR A 34 18.32 -0.71 -3.98
C THR A 34 19.60 -1.13 -3.25
N GLU A 35 20.41 -1.99 -3.85
CA GLU A 35 21.70 -2.41 -3.30
C GLU A 35 22.70 -1.24 -3.23
N ARG A 36 22.87 -0.50 -4.34
CA ARG A 36 23.80 0.64 -4.42
C ARG A 36 23.49 1.72 -3.38
N LEU A 37 22.21 1.98 -3.15
CA LEU A 37 21.74 2.98 -2.19
C LEU A 37 21.67 2.43 -0.75
N GLY A 38 21.85 1.12 -0.54
CA GLY A 38 21.72 0.48 0.77
C GLY A 38 20.31 0.67 1.36
N ILE A 39 19.29 0.53 0.52
CA ILE A 39 17.89 0.48 0.94
C ILE A 39 17.65 -0.87 1.62
N GLU A 40 17.03 -0.86 2.79
CA GLU A 40 16.90 -2.06 3.62
C GLU A 40 15.66 -2.88 3.24
N TYR A 41 14.63 -2.23 2.68
CA TYR A 41 13.41 -2.86 2.21
C TYR A 41 12.67 -2.02 1.18
N LEU A 42 11.87 -2.68 0.35
CA LEU A 42 10.96 -2.04 -0.60
C LEU A 42 9.51 -2.18 -0.13
N ILE A 43 8.73 -1.14 -0.38
CA ILE A 43 7.29 -1.09 -0.22
C ILE A 43 6.69 -1.02 -1.62
N LEU A 44 5.66 -1.80 -1.91
CA LEU A 44 4.96 -1.68 -3.17
C LEU A 44 3.97 -0.51 -3.12
N GLY A 45 4.26 0.56 -3.84
CA GLY A 45 3.31 1.63 -4.16
C GLY A 45 2.89 1.49 -5.62
N CYS A 46 1.66 1.02 -5.87
CA CYS A 46 1.18 0.83 -7.22
C CYS A 46 0.29 2.02 -7.63
N HIS A 47 0.91 3.05 -8.24
CA HIS A 47 0.20 4.28 -8.60
C HIS A 47 -0.10 4.41 -10.09
N TYR A 48 0.65 3.72 -10.95
CA TYR A 48 0.56 3.87 -12.40
C TYR A 48 0.48 2.54 -13.12
N ASP A 49 -0.38 2.49 -14.14
CA ASP A 49 -0.52 1.32 -15.02
C ASP A 49 0.71 1.14 -15.92
N THR A 50 1.24 2.25 -16.45
CA THR A 50 2.43 2.25 -17.32
C THR A 50 3.34 3.43 -16.99
N THR A 51 4.60 3.39 -17.46
CA THR A 51 5.50 4.52 -17.43
C THR A 51 5.18 5.54 -18.53
N ASP A 52 5.51 6.81 -18.32
CA ASP A 52 5.38 7.86 -19.35
C ASP A 52 6.19 7.56 -20.61
N GLU A 53 7.27 6.78 -20.48
CA GLU A 53 8.10 6.37 -21.60
C GLU A 53 7.41 5.32 -22.49
N GLN A 54 6.52 4.50 -21.91
CA GLN A 54 5.79 3.46 -22.62
C GLN A 54 4.47 3.98 -23.19
N ASP A 55 3.80 4.87 -22.46
CA ASP A 55 2.56 5.51 -22.84
C ASP A 55 2.50 6.94 -22.30
N ALA A 56 2.55 7.93 -23.18
CA ALA A 56 2.43 9.35 -22.82
C ALA A 56 1.11 9.71 -22.10
N LYS A 57 0.15 8.78 -22.10
CA LYS A 57 -1.12 8.86 -21.37
C LYS A 57 -1.17 7.89 -20.21
N ALA A 58 -0.01 7.54 -19.64
CA ALA A 58 0.08 6.63 -18.51
C ALA A 58 -1.02 6.91 -17.50
N SER A 59 -1.83 5.91 -17.23
CA SER A 59 -3.01 6.04 -16.42
C SER A 59 -2.64 5.89 -14.95
N ARG A 60 -2.98 6.89 -14.15
CA ARG A 60 -2.80 6.81 -12.71
C ARG A 60 -3.92 5.98 -12.09
N PHE A 61 -3.56 4.92 -11.39
CA PHE A 61 -4.50 4.19 -10.53
C PHE A 61 -5.09 5.15 -9.47
N GLY A 62 -6.35 4.96 -9.13
CA GLY A 62 -7.05 5.91 -8.27
C GLY A 62 -7.39 7.25 -8.94
N GLY A 63 -7.11 7.41 -10.23
CA GLY A 63 -7.53 8.54 -11.06
C GLY A 63 -8.72 8.26 -11.96
N SER A 64 -9.13 7.00 -12.09
CA SER A 64 -10.19 6.52 -12.98
C SER A 64 -11.45 6.12 -12.22
N THR A 65 -12.60 6.27 -12.88
CA THR A 65 -13.91 5.75 -12.44
C THR A 65 -14.21 4.37 -13.04
N SER A 66 -13.34 3.84 -13.89
CA SER A 66 -13.56 2.59 -14.62
C SER A 66 -13.24 1.36 -13.78
N THR A 67 -14.17 0.40 -13.71
CA THR A 67 -13.99 -0.90 -13.05
C THR A 67 -12.89 -1.75 -13.71
N ALA A 68 -12.72 -1.61 -15.04
CA ALA A 68 -11.61 -2.25 -15.76
C ALA A 68 -10.24 -1.82 -15.21
N HIS A 69 -10.13 -0.59 -14.73
CA HIS A 69 -8.92 -0.06 -14.11
C HIS A 69 -8.63 -0.71 -12.76
N GLY A 70 -9.68 -0.99 -11.97
CA GLY A 70 -9.55 -1.77 -10.74
C GLY A 70 -9.04 -3.19 -10.97
N ARG A 71 -9.53 -3.86 -12.01
CA ARG A 71 -9.00 -5.19 -12.39
C ARG A 71 -7.52 -5.13 -12.78
N ARG A 72 -7.15 -4.15 -13.63
CA ARG A 72 -5.76 -3.97 -14.04
C ARG A 72 -4.84 -3.66 -12.84
N TYR A 73 -5.32 -2.86 -11.89
CA TYR A 73 -4.61 -2.61 -10.62
C TYR A 73 -4.35 -3.92 -9.87
N ALA A 74 -5.39 -4.74 -9.66
CA ALA A 74 -5.24 -6.00 -8.94
C ALA A 74 -4.26 -6.96 -9.66
N GLU A 75 -4.35 -7.08 -10.99
CA GLU A 75 -3.42 -7.87 -11.80
C GLU A 75 -1.97 -7.42 -11.57
N GLN A 76 -1.71 -6.13 -11.68
CA GLN A 76 -0.36 -5.57 -11.52
C GLN A 76 0.16 -5.72 -10.09
N VAL A 77 -0.69 -5.53 -9.08
CA VAL A 77 -0.34 -5.77 -7.68
C VAL A 77 0.04 -7.24 -7.48
N VAL A 78 -0.75 -8.18 -7.97
CA VAL A 78 -0.46 -9.62 -7.83
C VAL A 78 0.88 -9.96 -8.48
N GLU A 79 1.11 -9.52 -9.73
CA GLU A 79 2.39 -9.71 -10.43
C GLU A 79 3.57 -9.14 -9.62
N ALA A 80 3.40 -7.94 -9.06
CA ALA A 80 4.44 -7.29 -8.26
C ALA A 80 4.77 -8.06 -6.98
N LEU A 81 3.75 -8.51 -6.25
CA LEU A 81 3.92 -9.29 -5.01
C LEU A 81 4.63 -10.62 -5.29
N GLU A 82 4.35 -11.28 -6.43
CA GLU A 82 4.99 -12.53 -6.83
C GLU A 82 6.49 -12.40 -7.11
N THR A 83 6.99 -11.18 -7.34
CA THR A 83 8.45 -10.94 -7.48
C THR A 83 9.24 -11.20 -6.19
N GLY A 84 8.59 -11.17 -5.03
CA GLY A 84 9.22 -11.29 -3.71
C GLY A 84 10.11 -10.11 -3.33
N LEU A 85 10.02 -8.97 -4.05
CA LEU A 85 10.84 -7.78 -3.79
C LEU A 85 10.32 -6.92 -2.65
N TYR A 86 9.00 -6.88 -2.49
CA TYR A 86 8.33 -5.94 -1.62
C TYR A 86 7.98 -6.58 -0.28
N ARG A 87 8.13 -5.82 0.80
CA ARG A 87 7.86 -6.29 2.17
C ARG A 87 6.40 -6.13 2.59
N TYR A 88 5.71 -5.14 2.02
CA TYR A 88 4.27 -4.98 2.17
C TYR A 88 3.70 -4.19 0.99
N LEU A 89 2.37 -4.21 0.85
CA LEU A 89 1.62 -3.43 -0.12
C LEU A 89 1.08 -2.17 0.56
N ALA A 90 1.51 -1.00 0.10
CA ALA A 90 0.95 0.29 0.48
C ALA A 90 -0.46 0.47 -0.11
N HIS A 91 -1.35 1.16 0.62
CA HIS A 91 -2.69 1.56 0.16
C HIS A 91 -3.35 0.58 -0.83
N PRO A 92 -3.66 -0.67 -0.40
CA PRO A 92 -4.06 -1.78 -1.29
C PRO A 92 -5.34 -1.52 -2.07
N ASP A 93 -6.12 -0.54 -1.68
CA ASP A 93 -7.39 -0.16 -2.27
C ASP A 93 -7.36 1.23 -2.96
N LEU A 94 -6.17 1.73 -3.29
CA LEU A 94 -5.95 3.03 -3.96
C LEU A 94 -6.81 3.19 -5.22
N PHE A 95 -7.06 2.12 -5.97
CA PHE A 95 -7.86 2.15 -7.19
C PHE A 95 -9.31 2.63 -6.96
N LEU A 96 -9.84 2.51 -5.73
CA LEU A 96 -11.17 2.99 -5.35
C LEU A 96 -11.28 4.52 -5.29
N ASN A 97 -10.15 5.22 -5.25
CA ASN A 97 -10.07 6.64 -4.91
C ASN A 97 -11.02 7.55 -5.72
N ARG A 98 -11.26 7.26 -6.99
CA ARG A 98 -12.17 8.04 -7.86
C ARG A 98 -13.40 7.25 -8.31
N MET A 99 -13.55 6.01 -7.88
CA MET A 99 -14.76 5.24 -8.13
C MET A 99 -15.95 5.84 -7.37
N THR A 100 -17.13 5.73 -7.95
CA THR A 100 -18.37 6.24 -7.35
C THR A 100 -19.27 5.16 -6.79
N ALA A 101 -18.88 3.89 -6.98
CA ALA A 101 -19.58 2.73 -6.43
C ALA A 101 -18.59 1.61 -6.15
N PHE A 102 -18.82 0.89 -5.07
CA PHE A 102 -18.15 -0.37 -4.78
C PHE A 102 -18.96 -1.51 -5.40
N ASP A 103 -18.63 -1.87 -6.63
CA ASP A 103 -19.35 -2.89 -7.42
C ASP A 103 -18.68 -4.27 -7.37
N ALA A 104 -19.24 -5.23 -8.10
CA ALA A 104 -18.72 -6.61 -8.13
C ALA A 104 -17.30 -6.72 -8.70
N ASP A 105 -16.92 -5.83 -9.63
CA ASP A 105 -15.55 -5.79 -10.17
C ASP A 105 -14.57 -5.23 -9.14
N ALA A 106 -14.97 -4.20 -8.38
CA ALA A 106 -14.19 -3.67 -7.28
C ALA A 106 -14.02 -4.71 -6.17
N GLU A 107 -15.10 -5.41 -5.80
CA GLU A 107 -15.05 -6.50 -4.84
C GLU A 107 -14.09 -7.61 -5.29
N LYS A 108 -14.17 -8.02 -6.57
CA LYS A 108 -13.28 -9.03 -7.13
C LYS A 108 -11.82 -8.59 -7.08
N ALA A 109 -11.51 -7.35 -7.42
CA ALA A 109 -10.15 -6.81 -7.35
C ALA A 109 -9.61 -6.87 -5.90
N CYS A 110 -10.41 -6.48 -4.90
CA CYS A 110 -10.04 -6.60 -3.50
C CYS A 110 -9.76 -8.07 -3.11
N ARG A 111 -10.61 -9.01 -3.53
CA ARG A 111 -10.43 -10.45 -3.25
C ARG A 111 -9.16 -11.01 -3.87
N ASP A 112 -8.86 -10.65 -5.11
CA ASP A 112 -7.64 -11.11 -5.81
C ASP A 112 -6.38 -10.61 -5.07
N ILE A 113 -6.35 -9.35 -4.63
CA ILE A 113 -5.26 -8.77 -3.84
C ILE A 113 -5.13 -9.49 -2.49
N CYS A 114 -6.21 -9.65 -1.75
CA CYS A 114 -6.19 -10.30 -0.43
C CYS A 114 -5.75 -11.77 -0.53
N ALA A 115 -6.20 -12.50 -1.55
CA ALA A 115 -5.80 -13.88 -1.79
C ALA A 115 -4.28 -13.98 -2.09
N ALA A 116 -3.74 -13.08 -2.90
CA ALA A 116 -2.31 -13.05 -3.20
C ALA A 116 -1.47 -12.67 -1.96
N ALA A 117 -1.88 -11.65 -1.23
CA ALA A 117 -1.21 -11.21 0.00
C ALA A 117 -1.17 -12.33 1.05
N ALA A 118 -2.29 -13.03 1.26
CA ALA A 118 -2.38 -14.16 2.18
C ALA A 118 -1.48 -15.33 1.73
N ARG A 119 -1.50 -15.70 0.45
CA ARG A 119 -0.69 -16.78 -0.11
C ARG A 119 0.81 -16.52 0.00
N LEU A 120 1.22 -15.26 -0.14
CA LEU A 120 2.62 -14.84 -0.14
C LEU A 120 3.10 -14.36 1.23
N ASP A 121 2.22 -14.34 2.23
CA ASP A 121 2.48 -13.83 3.59
C ASP A 121 2.96 -12.36 3.60
N ILE A 122 2.42 -11.53 2.70
CA ILE A 122 2.77 -10.12 2.56
C ILE A 122 1.72 -9.26 3.28
N PRO A 123 2.12 -8.43 4.25
CA PRO A 123 1.21 -7.52 4.95
C PRO A 123 0.58 -6.48 4.02
N LEU A 124 -0.65 -6.08 4.33
CA LEU A 124 -1.39 -5.00 3.68
C LEU A 124 -1.38 -3.76 4.56
N GLU A 125 -1.16 -2.59 3.99
CA GLU A 125 -1.17 -1.36 4.74
C GLU A 125 -2.58 -0.80 4.93
N TYR A 126 -2.96 -0.55 6.18
CA TYR A 126 -4.03 0.39 6.51
C TYR A 126 -3.44 1.80 6.45
N ASN A 127 -3.68 2.51 5.34
CA ASN A 127 -3.04 3.79 5.07
C ASN A 127 -3.83 4.94 5.68
N MET A 128 -3.23 5.67 6.64
CA MET A 128 -3.91 6.74 7.37
C MET A 128 -4.14 7.98 6.50
N ALA A 129 -3.29 8.25 5.49
CA ALA A 129 -3.47 9.39 4.59
C ALA A 129 -4.75 9.25 3.76
N GLY A 130 -5.13 8.03 3.36
CA GLY A 130 -6.34 7.75 2.60
C GLY A 130 -7.63 8.16 3.30
N LEU A 131 -7.67 8.14 4.63
CA LEU A 131 -8.85 8.49 5.41
C LEU A 131 -9.33 9.95 5.16
N THR A 132 -8.43 10.85 4.81
CA THR A 132 -8.76 12.24 4.50
C THR A 132 -9.44 12.40 3.14
N LEU A 133 -9.45 11.33 2.34
CA LEU A 133 -9.92 11.31 0.96
C LEU A 133 -11.23 10.54 0.77
N GLN A 134 -11.84 10.06 1.84
CA GLN A 134 -13.09 9.31 1.79
C GLN A 134 -14.31 10.23 1.58
N ASP A 135 -15.35 9.65 0.99
CA ASP A 135 -16.69 10.24 0.88
C ASP A 135 -16.70 11.71 0.42
N ARG A 136 -16.04 11.96 -0.69
CA ARG A 136 -15.85 13.32 -1.22
C ARG A 136 -17.17 13.93 -1.74
N PRO A 137 -17.26 15.28 -1.80
CA PRO A 137 -18.44 15.96 -2.32
C PRO A 137 -18.79 15.63 -3.77
N ASP A 138 -17.82 15.17 -4.57
CA ASP A 138 -18.02 14.73 -5.96
C ASP A 138 -18.58 13.29 -6.08
N GLY A 139 -18.87 12.64 -4.94
CA GLY A 139 -19.40 11.29 -4.87
C GLY A 139 -18.37 10.19 -5.04
N SER A 140 -17.08 10.53 -5.13
CA SER A 140 -16.01 9.51 -5.18
C SER A 140 -15.78 8.87 -3.81
N LEU A 141 -15.51 7.55 -3.83
CA LEU A 141 -15.39 6.74 -2.61
C LEU A 141 -14.18 7.13 -1.74
N GLY A 142 -13.06 7.52 -2.37
CA GLY A 142 -11.79 7.59 -1.68
C GLY A 142 -11.19 6.19 -1.48
N TYR A 143 -10.10 6.11 -0.73
CA TYR A 143 -9.45 4.83 -0.39
C TYR A 143 -9.22 4.70 1.12
N THR A 144 -8.64 3.58 1.54
CA THR A 144 -8.64 3.07 2.91
C THR A 144 -10.06 2.77 3.40
N ARG A 145 -10.79 2.03 2.55
CA ARG A 145 -12.21 1.72 2.75
C ARG A 145 -12.42 0.55 3.71
N ASP A 146 -13.41 0.67 4.58
CA ASP A 146 -13.83 -0.42 5.48
C ASP A 146 -14.29 -1.65 4.70
N GLU A 147 -14.88 -1.46 3.50
CA GLU A 147 -15.31 -2.55 2.61
C GLU A 147 -14.15 -3.45 2.21
N PHE A 148 -13.00 -2.87 1.88
CA PHE A 148 -11.77 -3.62 1.59
C PHE A 148 -11.36 -4.48 2.79
N TRP A 149 -11.33 -3.90 3.99
CA TRP A 149 -10.86 -4.59 5.20
C TRP A 149 -11.83 -5.67 5.68
N ARG A 150 -13.13 -5.53 5.42
CA ARG A 150 -14.11 -6.60 5.66
C ARG A 150 -13.88 -7.79 4.73
N ILE A 151 -13.53 -7.56 3.48
CA ILE A 151 -13.12 -8.62 2.54
C ILE A 151 -11.78 -9.23 3.00
N ALA A 152 -10.81 -8.42 3.39
CA ALA A 152 -9.51 -8.87 3.85
C ALA A 152 -9.61 -9.83 5.06
N ALA A 153 -10.60 -9.60 5.94
CA ALA A 153 -10.88 -10.48 7.08
C ALA A 153 -11.34 -11.90 6.71
N GLU A 154 -11.75 -12.15 5.47
CA GLU A 154 -12.07 -13.48 4.97
C GLU A 154 -10.82 -14.31 4.61
N TYR A 155 -9.64 -13.70 4.66
CA TYR A 155 -8.36 -14.30 4.30
C TYR A 155 -7.38 -14.23 5.49
N PRO A 156 -6.39 -15.13 5.60
CA PRO A 156 -5.39 -15.08 6.65
C PRO A 156 -4.31 -14.01 6.36
N VAL A 157 -4.76 -12.77 6.13
CA VAL A 157 -3.86 -11.62 5.91
C VAL A 157 -3.35 -11.04 7.21
N LYS A 158 -2.26 -10.29 7.13
CA LYS A 158 -1.73 -9.43 8.19
C LYS A 158 -1.84 -7.98 7.77
N ALA A 159 -1.98 -7.07 8.70
CA ALA A 159 -1.99 -5.63 8.44
C ALA A 159 -0.79 -4.93 9.07
N ILE A 160 -0.40 -3.82 8.50
CA ILE A 160 0.43 -2.79 9.12
C ILE A 160 -0.32 -1.46 9.02
N VAL A 161 -0.22 -0.59 10.02
CA VAL A 161 -0.83 0.75 9.95
C VAL A 161 0.26 1.75 9.63
N GLY A 162 0.16 2.38 8.45
CA GLY A 162 1.11 3.38 7.95
C GLY A 162 0.50 4.78 7.92
N CYS A 163 1.32 5.79 8.23
CA CYS A 163 0.90 7.19 8.16
C CYS A 163 0.94 7.73 6.74
N ASP A 164 1.86 7.24 5.90
CA ASP A 164 2.16 7.79 4.57
C ASP A 164 2.36 9.31 4.61
N ALA A 165 3.12 9.76 5.63
CA ALA A 165 3.26 11.18 5.95
C ALA A 165 4.19 11.89 4.99
N HIS A 166 3.71 12.97 4.35
CA HIS A 166 4.46 13.86 3.46
C HIS A 166 4.83 15.18 4.14
N ALA A 167 4.30 15.43 5.35
CA ALA A 167 4.61 16.58 6.18
C ALA A 167 4.71 16.18 7.67
N PRO A 168 5.51 16.89 8.49
CA PRO A 168 5.64 16.58 9.92
C PRO A 168 4.31 16.58 10.69
N SER A 169 3.37 17.45 10.31
CA SER A 169 2.04 17.52 10.94
C SER A 169 1.18 16.27 10.71
N GLU A 170 1.47 15.47 9.68
CA GLU A 170 0.76 14.23 9.38
C GLU A 170 1.21 13.06 10.27
N LEU A 171 2.26 13.27 11.08
CA LEU A 171 2.70 12.30 12.10
C LEU A 171 1.91 12.42 13.42
N ASP A 172 1.12 13.48 13.60
CA ASP A 172 0.30 13.69 14.81
C ASP A 172 -1.02 12.87 14.79
N VAL A 173 -0.94 11.63 14.30
CA VAL A 173 -2.11 10.73 14.12
C VAL A 173 -2.14 9.56 15.10
N VAL A 174 -1.26 9.55 16.11
CA VAL A 174 -1.13 8.40 17.04
C VAL A 174 -2.45 7.93 17.67
N PRO A 175 -3.34 8.80 18.16
CA PRO A 175 -4.63 8.35 18.69
C PRO A 175 -5.51 7.65 17.64
N ALA A 176 -5.49 8.15 16.40
CA ALA A 176 -6.25 7.56 15.31
C ALA A 176 -5.65 6.20 14.86
N ILE A 177 -4.33 6.03 14.95
CA ILE A 177 -3.66 4.75 14.68
C ILE A 177 -4.19 3.67 15.62
N GLU A 178 -4.26 3.95 16.93
CA GLU A 178 -4.75 2.96 17.89
C GLU A 178 -6.23 2.59 17.68
N GLU A 179 -7.05 3.55 17.27
CA GLU A 179 -8.44 3.28 16.85
C GLU A 179 -8.49 2.33 15.66
N LYS A 180 -7.64 2.54 14.64
CA LYS A 180 -7.62 1.69 13.43
C LYS A 180 -7.01 0.31 13.70
N LYS A 181 -6.02 0.19 14.57
CA LYS A 181 -5.56 -1.10 15.09
C LYS A 181 -6.69 -1.86 15.78
N ALA A 182 -7.45 -1.19 16.65
CA ALA A 182 -8.61 -1.79 17.31
C ALA A 182 -9.69 -2.24 16.32
N PHE A 183 -9.95 -1.46 15.27
CA PHE A 183 -10.86 -1.85 14.19
C PHE A 183 -10.38 -3.12 13.48
N LEU A 184 -9.11 -3.19 13.06
CA LEU A 184 -8.54 -4.37 12.41
C LEU A 184 -8.59 -5.60 13.32
N HIS A 185 -8.25 -5.46 14.59
CA HIS A 185 -8.37 -6.54 15.57
C HIS A 185 -9.83 -7.01 15.74
N SER A 186 -10.80 -6.10 15.68
CA SER A 186 -12.23 -6.47 15.75
C SER A 186 -12.70 -7.31 14.57
N LEU A 187 -12.00 -7.20 13.43
CA LEU A 187 -12.18 -8.04 12.24
C LEU A 187 -11.38 -9.35 12.30
N GLY A 188 -10.58 -9.57 13.34
CA GLY A 188 -9.72 -10.75 13.47
C GLY A 188 -8.43 -10.66 12.67
N ILE A 189 -8.06 -9.49 12.15
CA ILE A 189 -6.84 -9.28 11.36
C ILE A 189 -5.67 -8.95 12.31
N PRO A 190 -4.59 -9.76 12.31
CA PRO A 190 -3.37 -9.42 13.06
C PRO A 190 -2.72 -8.13 12.52
N VAL A 191 -2.37 -7.23 13.45
CA VAL A 191 -1.64 -5.99 13.11
C VAL A 191 -0.20 -6.12 13.56
N LEU A 192 0.73 -5.86 12.66
CA LEU A 192 2.16 -5.92 12.92
C LEU A 192 2.66 -4.55 13.40
N ASP A 193 3.40 -4.54 14.50
CA ASP A 193 4.11 -3.34 14.97
C ASP A 193 5.47 -3.16 14.27
N THR A 194 6.03 -4.25 13.76
CA THR A 194 7.29 -4.28 13.01
C THR A 194 7.17 -5.24 11.83
N LEU A 195 7.92 -4.97 10.77
CA LEU A 195 7.99 -5.88 9.62
C LEU A 195 8.91 -7.06 9.94
N PRO A 196 8.52 -8.30 9.61
CA PRO A 196 9.36 -9.48 9.82
C PRO A 196 10.74 -9.33 9.19
N GLY A 197 11.78 -9.60 9.99
CA GLY A 197 13.19 -9.47 9.60
C GLY A 197 13.74 -8.04 9.61
N LEU A 198 12.99 -7.08 10.18
CA LEU A 198 13.42 -5.69 10.39
C LEU A 198 13.30 -5.24 11.86
N GLU A 199 13.17 -6.19 12.79
CA GLU A 199 13.06 -5.95 14.24
C GLU A 199 14.30 -5.24 14.81
#